data_75133cecf8f8a670ae012b58d8146c02
#
_entry.id   75133cecf8f8a670ae012b58d8146c02
#
_cell.length_a   1.000
_cell.length_b   1.000
_cell.length_c   1.000
_cell.angle_alpha   90.00
_cell.angle_beta   90.00
_cell.angle_gamma   90.00
#
_symmetry.space_group_name_H-M   'P 1'
#
loop_
_entity.id
_entity.type
_entity.pdbx_description
1 polymer ?
#
loop_
_entity_poly.entity_id
_entity_poly.type
_entity_poly.pdbx_seq_one_letter_code
_entity_poly.pdbx_strand_id
1 'polypeptide(L)'
;MRGFAGHPADDDRHVGWERALAEYPDINVVHEVHTGWDQATGVQQINDFLATGTNYDGIWTSGIDNVIVDALIEADAELVPIVGADNAGFVQQLIEVDGLVGAAVTNPASVGGAGVTLALQLLNGETPDDKAVLMEPQLWANNTDEGMASLEEANDPDIDPTWPLGISIPDWTTYSKEEILACDGP
;
A
#
# COMPACT_ATOMS: atom_id res chain seq x y z
N MET A 1 4.54 -3.46 10.10
CA MET A 1 3.16 -3.78 10.61
C MET A 1 2.43 -4.57 9.54
N ARG A 2 1.95 -5.75 9.88
CA ARG A 2 1.34 -6.72 8.97
C ARG A 2 -0.19 -6.58 8.93
N GLY A 3 -0.81 -7.21 7.93
CA GLY A 3 -2.26 -7.27 7.79
C GLY A 3 -2.92 -8.34 8.65
N PHE A 4 -3.85 -9.10 8.06
CA PHE A 4 -4.62 -10.14 8.75
C PHE A 4 -3.83 -11.46 8.77
N ALA A 5 -3.54 -11.96 9.96
CA ALA A 5 -2.77 -13.19 10.16
C ALA A 5 -3.41 -14.40 9.45
N GLY A 6 -2.63 -15.09 8.62
CA GLY A 6 -3.07 -16.24 7.83
C GLY A 6 -3.87 -15.89 6.58
N HIS A 7 -3.95 -14.62 6.22
CA HIS A 7 -4.53 -14.21 4.94
C HIS A 7 -3.46 -14.29 3.84
N PRO A 8 -3.74 -14.94 2.68
CA PRO A 8 -2.75 -15.13 1.62
C PRO A 8 -2.05 -13.84 1.17
N ALA A 9 -2.79 -12.74 1.05
CA ALA A 9 -2.20 -11.45 0.65
C ALA A 9 -1.22 -10.89 1.71
N ASP A 10 -1.44 -11.13 3.00
CA ASP A 10 -0.49 -10.76 4.04
C ASP A 10 0.76 -11.64 3.97
N ASP A 11 0.57 -12.94 3.82
CA ASP A 11 1.68 -13.90 3.73
C ASP A 11 2.56 -13.63 2.49
N ASP A 12 1.96 -13.38 1.34
CA ASP A 12 2.70 -13.07 0.10
C ASP A 12 3.49 -11.75 0.21
N ARG A 13 2.89 -10.70 0.79
CA ARG A 13 3.57 -9.42 1.06
C ARG A 13 4.72 -9.60 2.04
N HIS A 14 4.53 -10.40 3.06
CA HIS A 14 5.57 -10.71 4.05
C HIS A 14 6.74 -11.46 3.41
N VAL A 15 6.47 -12.46 2.58
CA VAL A 15 7.53 -13.17 1.83
C VAL A 15 8.32 -12.20 0.93
N GLY A 16 7.65 -11.25 0.27
CA GLY A 16 8.31 -10.20 -0.51
C GLY A 16 9.20 -9.32 0.35
N TRP A 17 8.71 -8.91 1.50
CA TRP A 17 9.46 -8.12 2.48
C TRP A 17 10.67 -8.89 3.04
N GLU A 18 10.52 -10.17 3.42
CA GLU A 18 11.66 -11.00 3.87
C GLU A 18 12.74 -11.15 2.80
N ARG A 19 12.35 -11.28 1.52
CA ARG A 19 13.30 -11.35 0.40
C ARG A 19 14.09 -10.05 0.26
N ALA A 20 13.42 -8.91 0.37
CA ALA A 20 14.09 -7.61 0.34
C ALA A 20 15.07 -7.46 1.50
N LEU A 21 14.67 -7.80 2.74
CA LEU A 21 15.56 -7.74 3.90
C LEU A 21 16.79 -8.65 3.79
N ALA A 22 16.66 -9.79 3.12
CA ALA A 22 17.79 -10.69 2.90
C ALA A 22 18.93 -10.06 2.06
N GLU A 23 18.62 -9.03 1.27
CA GLU A 23 19.59 -8.25 0.51
C GLU A 23 20.27 -7.16 1.36
N TYR A 24 19.72 -6.84 2.53
CA TYR A 24 20.18 -5.77 3.42
C TYR A 24 20.42 -6.31 4.83
N PRO A 25 21.48 -7.07 5.08
CA PRO A 25 21.71 -7.77 6.34
C PRO A 25 21.96 -6.86 7.56
N ASP A 26 22.17 -5.58 7.34
CA ASP A 26 22.32 -4.58 8.40
C ASP A 26 20.98 -4.04 8.90
N ILE A 27 19.87 -4.37 8.24
CA ILE A 27 18.52 -4.01 8.70
C ILE A 27 18.04 -5.04 9.72
N ASN A 28 17.71 -4.55 10.91
CA ASN A 28 17.19 -5.37 12.00
C ASN A 28 15.71 -5.06 12.24
N VAL A 29 14.86 -6.08 12.25
CA VAL A 29 13.46 -5.94 12.61
C VAL A 29 13.33 -5.88 14.12
N VAL A 30 12.98 -4.72 14.65
CA VAL A 30 12.85 -4.49 16.10
C VAL A 30 11.45 -4.78 16.62
N HIS A 31 10.44 -4.76 15.74
CA HIS A 31 9.06 -5.03 16.10
C HIS A 31 8.23 -5.52 14.91
N GLU A 32 7.39 -6.52 15.12
CA GLU A 32 6.47 -7.05 14.12
C GLU A 32 5.13 -7.39 14.77
N VAL A 33 4.04 -6.89 14.18
CA VAL A 33 2.67 -7.13 14.67
C VAL A 33 1.69 -7.26 13.52
N HIS A 34 0.59 -7.97 13.75
CA HIS A 34 -0.55 -8.01 12.85
C HIS A 34 -1.61 -7.00 13.31
N THR A 35 -2.04 -6.16 12.39
CA THR A 35 -3.08 -5.15 12.61
C THR A 35 -4.46 -5.63 12.16
N GLY A 36 -4.50 -6.72 11.37
CA GLY A 36 -5.73 -7.20 10.75
C GLY A 36 -6.29 -6.26 9.69
N TRP A 37 -5.49 -5.28 9.22
CA TRP A 37 -5.95 -4.14 8.41
C TRP A 37 -7.07 -3.33 9.08
N ASP A 38 -7.16 -3.41 10.39
CA ASP A 38 -8.09 -2.62 11.21
C ASP A 38 -7.39 -1.37 11.73
N GLN A 39 -7.96 -0.20 11.44
CA GLN A 39 -7.36 1.09 11.78
C GLN A 39 -7.21 1.30 13.28
N ALA A 40 -8.23 0.94 14.05
CA ALA A 40 -8.19 1.12 15.51
C ALA A 40 -7.12 0.23 16.15
N THR A 41 -6.99 -1.01 15.68
CA THR A 41 -5.93 -1.93 16.08
C THR A 41 -4.56 -1.38 15.67
N GLY A 42 -4.43 -0.81 14.48
CA GLY A 42 -3.20 -0.18 14.01
C GLY A 42 -2.75 0.97 14.91
N VAL A 43 -3.64 1.90 15.24
CA VAL A 43 -3.38 3.01 16.18
C VAL A 43 -2.94 2.47 17.54
N GLN A 44 -3.63 1.46 18.08
CA GLN A 44 -3.24 0.86 19.35
C GLN A 44 -1.84 0.27 19.30
N GLN A 45 -1.54 -0.53 18.26
CA GLN A 45 -0.26 -1.22 18.12
C GLN A 45 0.93 -0.24 17.98
N ILE A 46 0.77 0.84 17.20
CA ILE A 46 1.84 1.83 17.08
C ILE A 46 2.04 2.60 18.39
N ASN A 47 0.97 2.98 19.08
CA ASN A 47 1.07 3.65 20.37
C ASN A 47 1.71 2.76 21.44
N ASP A 48 1.36 1.48 21.49
CA ASP A 48 1.98 0.52 22.39
C ASP A 48 3.49 0.37 22.10
N PHE A 49 3.87 0.34 20.82
CA PHE A 49 5.27 0.30 20.42
C PHE A 49 6.02 1.59 20.83
N LEU A 50 5.48 2.75 20.55
CA LEU A 50 6.08 4.04 20.91
C LEU A 50 6.28 4.16 22.43
N ALA A 51 5.33 3.65 23.23
CA ALA A 51 5.43 3.63 24.68
C ALA A 51 6.59 2.77 25.21
N THR A 52 7.14 1.84 24.41
CA THR A 52 8.33 1.05 24.80
C THR A 52 9.62 1.88 24.83
N GLY A 53 9.66 3.00 24.11
CA GLY A 53 10.88 3.80 23.90
C GLY A 53 11.95 3.10 23.05
N THR A 54 11.58 2.07 22.29
CA THR A 54 12.48 1.38 21.37
C THR A 54 12.80 2.28 20.18
N ASN A 55 14.09 2.46 19.87
CA ASN A 55 14.52 3.20 18.68
C ASN A 55 14.18 2.42 17.40
N TYR A 56 13.81 3.15 16.36
CA TYR A 56 13.53 2.61 15.03
C TYR A 56 13.88 3.66 13.97
N ASP A 57 14.24 3.24 12.77
CA ASP A 57 14.74 4.11 11.69
C ASP A 57 13.83 4.04 10.46
N GLY A 58 12.78 3.22 10.47
CA GLY A 58 11.82 3.09 9.38
C GLY A 58 10.66 2.19 9.73
N ILE A 59 9.56 2.33 9.00
CA ILE A 59 8.35 1.54 9.16
C ILE A 59 7.94 0.95 7.82
N TRP A 60 7.68 -0.35 7.80
CA TRP A 60 6.97 -1.01 6.73
C TRP A 60 5.57 -1.38 7.20
N THR A 61 4.57 -1.08 6.37
CA THR A 61 3.20 -1.47 6.61
C THR A 61 2.60 -2.15 5.39
N SER A 62 1.58 -2.98 5.58
CA SER A 62 0.88 -3.63 4.48
C SER A 62 -0.53 -3.07 4.25
N GLY A 63 -0.74 -1.80 4.57
CA GLY A 63 -2.02 -1.07 4.55
C GLY A 63 -2.36 -0.48 5.93
N ILE A 64 -3.23 0.48 6.02
CA ILE A 64 -3.54 1.31 7.21
C ILE A 64 -2.47 2.38 7.51
N ASP A 65 -1.71 2.75 6.51
CA ASP A 65 -0.52 3.60 6.63
C ASP A 65 -0.84 4.99 7.18
N ASN A 66 -1.96 5.57 6.77
CA ASN A 66 -2.40 6.89 7.19
C ASN A 66 -2.57 7.01 8.71
N VAL A 67 -3.16 6.01 9.37
CA VAL A 67 -3.33 6.07 10.83
C VAL A 67 -2.03 5.88 11.59
N ILE A 68 -1.03 5.26 10.96
CA ILE A 68 0.32 5.16 11.55
C ILE A 68 1.00 6.53 11.52
N VAL A 69 0.93 7.26 10.40
CA VAL A 69 1.44 8.63 10.30
C VAL A 69 0.74 9.55 11.30
N ASP A 70 -0.59 9.49 11.37
CA ASP A 70 -1.37 10.29 12.32
C ASP A 70 -0.93 10.01 13.77
N ALA A 71 -0.75 8.75 14.15
CA ALA A 71 -0.33 8.38 15.49
C ALA A 71 1.09 8.87 15.82
N LEU A 72 2.02 8.88 14.85
CA LEU A 72 3.35 9.46 15.04
C LEU A 72 3.28 10.97 15.28
N ILE A 73 2.46 11.67 14.50
CA ILE A 73 2.25 13.12 14.63
C ILE A 73 1.60 13.44 16.00
N GLU A 74 0.55 12.72 16.38
CA GLU A 74 -0.15 12.92 17.65
C GLU A 74 0.76 12.66 18.88
N ALA A 75 1.69 11.72 18.74
CA ALA A 75 2.65 11.39 19.80
C ALA A 75 3.86 12.31 19.82
N ASP A 76 3.97 13.31 18.92
CA ASP A 76 5.17 14.14 18.73
C ASP A 76 6.44 13.27 18.52
N ALA A 77 6.26 12.12 17.84
CA ALA A 77 7.35 11.18 17.55
C ALA A 77 8.10 11.61 16.28
N GLU A 78 9.35 11.17 16.18
CA GLU A 78 10.15 11.42 14.99
C GLU A 78 9.52 10.74 13.76
N LEU A 79 9.34 11.50 12.66
CA LEU A 79 8.93 10.95 11.39
C LEU A 79 10.11 10.23 10.74
N VAL A 80 9.97 8.93 10.58
CA VAL A 80 10.93 8.06 9.89
C VAL A 80 10.40 7.69 8.51
N PRO A 81 11.22 7.19 7.58
CA PRO A 81 10.74 6.69 6.30
C PRO A 81 9.67 5.60 6.46
N ILE A 82 8.57 5.74 5.72
CA ILE A 82 7.45 4.78 5.74
C ILE A 82 7.19 4.24 4.35
N VAL A 83 7.14 2.92 4.21
CA VAL A 83 6.70 2.25 3.00
C VAL A 83 5.39 1.52 3.29
N GLY A 84 4.38 1.81 2.49
CA GLY A 84 3.04 1.29 2.69
C GLY A 84 2.25 1.08 1.41
N ALA A 85 0.93 0.98 1.54
CA ALA A 85 0.01 0.87 0.42
C ALA A 85 -0.47 2.26 -0.07
N ASP A 86 -1.12 2.26 -1.21
CA ASP A 86 -1.60 3.47 -1.90
C ASP A 86 -2.97 3.96 -1.43
N ASN A 87 -3.28 3.83 -0.13
CA ASN A 87 -4.53 4.40 0.37
C ASN A 87 -4.50 5.94 0.33
N ALA A 88 -5.67 6.54 0.05
CA ALA A 88 -5.79 7.98 -0.23
C ALA A 88 -5.23 8.85 0.91
N GLY A 89 -5.48 8.47 2.16
CA GLY A 89 -4.97 9.20 3.30
C GLY A 89 -3.44 9.21 3.36
N PHE A 90 -2.78 8.09 3.09
CA PHE A 90 -1.33 8.03 3.09
C PHE A 90 -0.71 8.74 1.90
N VAL A 91 -1.32 8.63 0.71
CA VAL A 91 -0.88 9.38 -0.48
C VAL A 91 -0.94 10.88 -0.20
N GLN A 92 -2.04 11.37 0.38
CA GLN A 92 -2.15 12.77 0.77
C GLN A 92 -1.08 13.18 1.79
N GLN A 93 -0.81 12.35 2.79
CA GLN A 93 0.23 12.60 3.79
C GLN A 93 1.64 12.64 3.19
N LEU A 94 1.95 11.76 2.22
CA LEU A 94 3.23 11.79 1.51
C LEU A 94 3.45 13.08 0.71
N ILE A 95 2.37 13.77 0.32
CA ILE A 95 2.42 15.06 -0.39
C ILE A 95 2.49 16.23 0.61
N GLU A 96 1.69 16.19 1.68
CA GLU A 96 1.41 17.37 2.50
C GLU A 96 2.20 17.43 3.82
N VAL A 97 2.60 16.27 4.38
CA VAL A 97 3.28 16.24 5.68
C VAL A 97 4.76 16.57 5.53
N ASP A 98 5.16 17.74 6.06
CA ASP A 98 6.55 18.18 6.02
C ASP A 98 7.46 17.22 6.79
N GLY A 99 8.54 16.81 6.15
CA GLY A 99 9.52 15.87 6.73
C GLY A 99 9.16 14.39 6.60
N LEU A 100 7.95 14.02 6.18
CA LEU A 100 7.62 12.63 5.90
C LEU A 100 8.29 12.19 4.59
N VAL A 101 9.10 11.15 4.66
CA VAL A 101 9.69 10.47 3.50
C VAL A 101 9.09 9.08 3.39
N GLY A 102 8.70 8.66 2.20
CA GLY A 102 8.14 7.32 2.05
C GLY A 102 7.72 6.98 0.64
N ALA A 103 7.07 5.82 0.53
CA ALA A 103 6.56 5.34 -0.75
C ALA A 103 5.26 4.56 -0.56
N ALA A 104 4.33 4.77 -1.47
CA ALA A 104 3.11 4.00 -1.59
C ALA A 104 3.27 2.94 -2.70
N VAL A 105 2.91 1.70 -2.40
CA VAL A 105 2.87 0.59 -3.35
C VAL A 105 1.43 0.40 -3.80
N THR A 106 1.16 0.45 -5.10
CA THR A 106 -0.20 0.35 -5.63
C THR A 106 -0.81 -1.04 -5.38
N ASN A 107 -2.09 -1.03 -5.01
CA ASN A 107 -2.89 -2.22 -4.79
C ASN A 107 -4.27 -2.05 -5.45
N PRO A 108 -4.33 -2.00 -6.80
CA PRO A 108 -5.53 -1.63 -7.52
C PRO A 108 -6.67 -2.63 -7.31
N ALA A 109 -7.84 -2.13 -6.92
CA ALA A 109 -9.06 -2.93 -6.82
C ALA A 109 -9.48 -3.53 -8.19
N SER A 110 -9.02 -2.92 -9.28
CA SER A 110 -9.23 -3.38 -10.66
C SER A 110 -8.59 -4.73 -10.99
N VAL A 111 -7.83 -5.34 -10.06
CA VAL A 111 -7.35 -6.73 -10.19
C VAL A 111 -8.48 -7.72 -10.48
N GLY A 112 -9.69 -7.47 -9.97
CA GLY A 112 -10.88 -8.23 -10.32
C GLY A 112 -11.24 -8.12 -11.80
N GLY A 113 -11.18 -6.91 -12.37
CA GLY A 113 -11.38 -6.66 -13.79
C GLY A 113 -10.32 -7.32 -14.66
N ALA A 114 -9.06 -7.30 -14.24
CA ALA A 114 -7.99 -8.02 -14.91
C ALA A 114 -8.26 -9.54 -14.96
N GLY A 115 -8.78 -10.11 -13.88
CA GLY A 115 -9.23 -11.51 -13.87
C GLY A 115 -10.35 -11.80 -14.88
N VAL A 116 -11.29 -10.88 -15.06
CA VAL A 116 -12.34 -10.99 -16.11
C VAL A 116 -11.70 -10.90 -17.50
N THR A 117 -10.77 -9.99 -17.72
CA THR A 117 -10.05 -9.86 -18.99
C THR A 117 -9.33 -11.18 -19.34
N LEU A 118 -8.61 -11.76 -18.39
CA LEU A 118 -7.96 -13.07 -18.56
C LEU A 118 -8.98 -14.18 -18.87
N ALA A 119 -10.10 -14.21 -18.18
CA ALA A 119 -11.16 -15.20 -18.44
C ALA A 119 -11.71 -15.09 -19.86
N LEU A 120 -11.92 -13.87 -20.38
CA LEU A 120 -12.37 -13.64 -21.76
C LEU A 120 -11.33 -14.09 -22.78
N GLN A 121 -10.05 -13.84 -22.55
CA GLN A 121 -8.95 -14.33 -23.39
C GLN A 121 -8.97 -15.85 -23.48
N LEU A 122 -9.10 -16.55 -22.35
CA LEU A 122 -9.20 -18.01 -22.31
C LEU A 122 -10.41 -18.54 -23.07
N LEU A 123 -11.57 -17.89 -22.95
CA LEU A 123 -12.79 -18.26 -23.69
C LEU A 123 -12.64 -18.04 -25.19
N ASN A 124 -11.83 -17.09 -25.62
CA ASN A 124 -11.49 -16.82 -27.02
C ASN A 124 -10.38 -17.77 -27.57
N GLY A 125 -9.88 -18.68 -26.74
CA GLY A 125 -8.87 -19.66 -27.13
C GLY A 125 -7.43 -19.18 -26.98
N GLU A 126 -7.24 -18.02 -26.36
CA GLU A 126 -5.90 -17.56 -25.98
C GLU A 126 -5.45 -18.33 -24.71
N THR A 127 -4.19 -18.63 -24.61
CA THR A 127 -3.66 -19.34 -23.43
C THR A 127 -2.47 -18.55 -22.91
N PRO A 128 -2.47 -18.10 -21.66
CA PRO A 128 -1.31 -17.45 -21.07
C PRO A 128 -0.16 -18.46 -20.97
N ASP A 129 1.07 -17.96 -21.11
CA ASP A 129 2.28 -18.78 -21.03
C ASP A 129 2.44 -19.47 -19.66
N ASP A 130 1.99 -18.78 -18.60
CA ASP A 130 2.04 -19.25 -17.22
C ASP A 130 0.65 -19.39 -16.60
N LYS A 131 0.52 -20.31 -15.63
CA LYS A 131 -0.70 -20.51 -14.85
C LYS A 131 -0.98 -19.36 -13.88
N ALA A 132 0.05 -18.62 -13.50
CA ALA A 132 -0.05 -17.45 -12.65
C ALA A 132 0.44 -16.23 -13.45
N VAL A 133 -0.47 -15.31 -13.74
CA VAL A 133 -0.13 -14.03 -14.38
C VAL A 133 0.20 -13.05 -13.26
N LEU A 134 1.48 -12.70 -13.15
CA LEU A 134 1.95 -11.73 -12.17
C LEU A 134 1.85 -10.32 -12.75
N MET A 135 1.37 -9.41 -11.93
CA MET A 135 1.29 -7.98 -12.24
C MET A 135 2.27 -7.25 -11.35
N GLU A 136 3.04 -6.35 -11.95
CA GLU A 136 4.00 -5.55 -11.21
C GLU A 136 3.30 -4.30 -10.64
N PRO A 137 3.30 -4.10 -9.31
CA PRO A 137 2.75 -2.90 -8.72
C PRO A 137 3.64 -1.69 -9.02
N GLN A 138 3.04 -0.51 -9.06
CA GLN A 138 3.79 0.75 -9.13
C GLN A 138 4.28 1.14 -7.73
N LEU A 139 5.42 1.80 -7.68
CA LEU A 139 5.98 2.39 -6.48
C LEU A 139 6.02 3.91 -6.63
N TRP A 140 5.24 4.61 -5.82
CA TRP A 140 5.17 6.07 -5.80
C TRP A 140 5.93 6.62 -4.59
N ALA A 141 7.19 6.99 -4.82
CA ALA A 141 8.08 7.49 -3.75
C ALA A 141 8.16 9.02 -3.79
N ASN A 142 7.88 9.68 -2.66
CA ASN A 142 7.86 11.14 -2.59
C ASN A 142 9.25 11.80 -2.63
N ASN A 143 10.30 11.03 -2.58
CA ASN A 143 11.68 11.49 -2.72
C ASN A 143 12.24 11.38 -4.16
N THR A 144 11.39 11.10 -5.14
CA THR A 144 11.72 11.10 -6.57
C THR A 144 10.73 11.97 -7.34
N ASP A 145 11.19 12.63 -8.43
CA ASP A 145 10.32 13.47 -9.24
C ASP A 145 9.17 12.68 -9.89
N GLU A 146 9.46 11.47 -10.37
CA GLU A 146 8.47 10.57 -10.97
C GLU A 146 7.43 10.08 -9.95
N GLY A 147 7.89 9.66 -8.77
CA GLY A 147 7.01 9.19 -7.71
C GLY A 147 6.13 10.31 -7.16
N MET A 148 6.67 11.52 -6.97
CA MET A 148 5.89 12.67 -6.55
C MET A 148 4.84 13.04 -7.60
N ALA A 149 5.18 13.04 -8.89
CA ALA A 149 4.20 13.29 -9.95
C ALA A 149 3.07 12.27 -9.95
N SER A 150 3.38 10.98 -9.69
CA SER A 150 2.36 9.92 -9.59
C SER A 150 1.46 10.10 -8.36
N LEU A 151 2.03 10.50 -7.21
CA LEU A 151 1.26 10.82 -6.01
C LEU A 151 0.30 11.99 -6.25
N GLU A 152 0.79 13.08 -6.84
CA GLU A 152 -0.01 14.27 -7.15
C GLU A 152 -1.13 13.98 -8.16
N GLU A 153 -0.85 13.17 -9.19
CA GLU A 153 -1.85 12.77 -10.19
C GLU A 153 -2.95 11.90 -9.58
N ALA A 154 -2.57 10.97 -8.69
CA ALA A 154 -3.50 10.05 -8.05
C ALA A 154 -4.31 10.71 -6.92
N ASN A 155 -3.76 11.73 -6.26
CA ASN A 155 -4.35 12.33 -5.07
C ASN A 155 -5.77 12.84 -5.30
N ASP A 156 -6.65 12.52 -4.36
CA ASP A 156 -8.02 13.02 -4.32
C ASP A 156 -8.47 13.20 -2.87
N PRO A 157 -8.48 14.45 -2.39
CA PRO A 157 -8.84 14.75 -1.01
C PRO A 157 -10.32 14.49 -0.67
N ASP A 158 -11.17 14.28 -1.68
CA ASP A 158 -12.60 14.03 -1.49
C ASP A 158 -12.93 12.52 -1.37
N ILE A 159 -11.93 11.65 -1.58
CA ILE A 159 -12.09 10.19 -1.42
C ILE A 159 -11.85 9.79 0.03
N ASP A 160 -12.56 8.73 0.47
CA ASP A 160 -12.32 8.10 1.77
C ASP A 160 -10.84 7.71 1.92
N PRO A 161 -10.18 8.09 3.02
CA PRO A 161 -8.74 7.89 3.22
C PRO A 161 -8.30 6.42 3.17
N THR A 162 -9.21 5.47 3.27
CA THR A 162 -8.92 4.04 3.20
C THR A 162 -8.90 3.47 1.78
N TRP A 163 -9.34 4.22 0.78
CA TRP A 163 -9.43 3.74 -0.58
C TRP A 163 -8.07 3.68 -1.27
N PRO A 164 -7.79 2.61 -2.04
CA PRO A 164 -6.60 2.54 -2.88
C PRO A 164 -6.74 3.49 -4.08
N LEU A 165 -5.68 4.21 -4.40
CA LEU A 165 -5.66 5.17 -5.50
C LEU A 165 -5.07 4.63 -6.80
N GLY A 166 -4.40 3.50 -6.79
CA GLY A 166 -4.02 2.77 -7.99
C GLY A 166 -5.26 2.21 -8.68
N ILE A 167 -5.67 2.84 -9.79
CA ILE A 167 -6.95 2.56 -10.42
C ILE A 167 -6.83 1.49 -11.50
N SER A 168 -5.84 1.63 -12.38
CA SER A 168 -5.65 0.74 -13.51
C SER A 168 -4.42 -0.15 -13.36
N ILE A 169 -4.46 -1.27 -14.04
CA ILE A 169 -3.34 -2.19 -14.19
C ILE A 169 -2.93 -2.13 -15.65
N PRO A 170 -1.74 -1.61 -15.98
CA PRO A 170 -1.28 -1.50 -17.36
C PRO A 170 -1.45 -2.82 -18.11
N ASP A 171 -1.88 -2.74 -19.37
CA ASP A 171 -2.18 -3.87 -20.26
C ASP A 171 -3.41 -4.72 -19.90
N TRP A 172 -4.01 -4.54 -18.72
CA TRP A 172 -5.13 -5.37 -18.24
C TRP A 172 -6.42 -4.60 -18.03
N THR A 173 -6.34 -3.41 -17.47
CA THR A 173 -7.51 -2.58 -17.18
C THR A 173 -7.25 -1.13 -17.53
N THR A 174 -8.30 -0.44 -17.98
CA THR A 174 -8.23 0.98 -18.41
C THR A 174 -9.35 1.80 -17.79
N TYR A 175 -9.78 1.44 -16.58
CA TYR A 175 -10.87 2.15 -15.89
C TYR A 175 -10.45 3.59 -15.57
N SER A 176 -11.37 4.52 -15.77
CA SER A 176 -11.24 5.86 -15.21
C SER A 176 -11.65 5.88 -13.74
N LYS A 177 -11.25 6.93 -13.05
CA LYS A 177 -11.64 7.16 -11.65
C LYS A 177 -13.16 7.27 -11.50
N GLU A 178 -13.81 7.98 -12.42
CA GLU A 178 -15.26 8.13 -12.45
C GLU A 178 -15.98 6.79 -12.62
N GLU A 179 -15.44 5.90 -13.46
CA GLU A 179 -16.01 4.55 -13.64
C GLU A 179 -15.90 3.69 -12.40
N ILE A 180 -14.75 3.76 -11.69
CA ILE A 180 -14.54 2.98 -10.46
C ILE A 180 -15.39 3.51 -9.31
N LEU A 181 -15.58 4.82 -9.22
CA LEU A 181 -16.39 5.46 -8.19
C LEU A 181 -17.88 5.47 -8.51
N ALA A 182 -18.30 5.13 -9.73
CA ALA A 182 -19.70 5.04 -10.08
C ALA A 182 -20.36 3.90 -9.30
N CYS A 183 -21.23 4.27 -8.35
CA CYS A 183 -22.02 3.32 -7.58
C CYS A 183 -23.19 2.71 -8.39
N ASP A 184 -23.44 3.24 -9.57
CA ASP A 184 -24.45 2.79 -10.49
C ASP A 184 -23.86 1.63 -11.31
N GLY A 185 -23.97 0.43 -10.81
CA GLY A 185 -23.59 -0.75 -11.59
C GLY A 185 -24.20 -0.74 -13.00
N PRO A 186 -23.75 -1.61 -13.90
CA PRO A 186 -24.23 -1.65 -15.28
C PRO A 186 -25.71 -1.99 -15.37
#